data_b90dfca0f8c9283f25c86adca8ab65f8
#
_entry.id   b90dfca0f8c9283f25c86adca8ab65f8
#
_cell.length_a   1.000
_cell.length_b   1.000
_cell.length_c   1.000
_cell.angle_alpha   90.00
_cell.angle_beta   90.00
_cell.angle_gamma   90.00
#
_symmetry.space_group_name_H-M   'P 1'
#
loop_
_entity.id
_entity.type
_entity.pdbx_description
1 polymer ?
#
loop_
_entity_poly.entity_id
_entity_poly.type
_entity_poly.pdbx_seq_one_letter_code
_entity_poly.pdbx_strand_id
1 'polypeptide(L)'
;MFRIRESGLLDNCELHINLHYNPESFYEFRKEWEYHPNIRWHFSFATKEDREHPTYVLMQQTALSTNEEFYCLYLHQKGITHFGKPSELPCKDWRQLMDWFNIVNWKQVVNKLDEGCWDTVGVLRQASGSYNKKGKLREHFSGNSNWYTASFLRSCIPALKLPREVNYQSQLDPNFNHNYKDDLEFYAGWNGDRGFGFFQSMVNHYKYQFPGNLYAHFFNEPREFTNQVWGDPH
;
A
#
# COMPACT_ATOMS: atom_id res chain seq x y z
N MET A 1 -14.04 0.65 -3.26
CA MET A 1 -14.65 1.46 -4.33
C MET A 1 -15.50 2.61 -3.77
N PHE A 2 -16.53 2.39 -2.94
CA PHE A 2 -17.34 3.49 -2.38
C PHE A 2 -16.52 4.65 -1.81
N ARG A 3 -15.55 4.37 -0.93
CA ARG A 3 -14.71 5.40 -0.32
C ARG A 3 -13.89 6.21 -1.31
N ILE A 4 -13.43 5.60 -2.40
CA ILE A 4 -12.67 6.31 -3.45
C ILE A 4 -13.57 7.33 -4.15
N ARG A 5 -14.84 6.97 -4.42
CA ARG A 5 -15.82 7.89 -4.99
C ARG A 5 -16.23 8.98 -3.99
N GLU A 6 -16.64 8.59 -2.79
CA GLU A 6 -17.14 9.52 -1.76
C GLU A 6 -16.10 10.55 -1.33
N SER A 7 -14.82 10.20 -1.35
CA SER A 7 -13.71 11.12 -1.04
C SER A 7 -13.39 12.11 -2.17
N GLY A 8 -14.00 11.94 -3.36
CA GLY A 8 -13.67 12.70 -4.56
C GLY A 8 -12.31 12.31 -5.17
N LEU A 9 -11.66 11.27 -4.68
CA LEU A 9 -10.38 10.82 -5.24
C LEU A 9 -10.56 10.34 -6.68
N LEU A 10 -11.65 9.63 -6.99
CA LEU A 10 -11.92 9.10 -8.32
C LEU A 10 -12.05 10.19 -9.41
N ASP A 11 -12.48 11.40 -9.01
CA ASP A 11 -12.60 12.54 -9.94
C ASP A 11 -11.24 13.17 -10.25
N ASN A 12 -10.21 12.84 -9.45
CA ASN A 12 -8.88 13.42 -9.53
C ASN A 12 -7.78 12.41 -9.88
N CYS A 13 -8.13 11.17 -10.21
CA CYS A 13 -7.15 10.14 -10.57
C CYS A 13 -7.69 9.19 -11.64
N GLU A 14 -6.78 8.46 -12.30
CA GLU A 14 -7.13 7.22 -12.99
C GLU A 14 -7.03 6.06 -11.99
N LEU A 15 -8.07 5.25 -11.93
CA LEU A 15 -8.13 4.04 -11.11
C LEU A 15 -7.82 2.82 -11.97
N HIS A 16 -6.65 2.22 -11.76
CA HIS A 16 -6.25 0.99 -12.41
C HIS A 16 -6.65 -0.20 -11.55
N ILE A 17 -7.55 -1.04 -12.03
CA ILE A 17 -8.01 -2.23 -11.32
C ILE A 17 -7.40 -3.45 -11.97
N ASN A 18 -6.48 -4.10 -11.25
CA ASN A 18 -5.88 -5.35 -11.69
C ASN A 18 -6.61 -6.53 -11.05
N LEU A 19 -7.28 -7.31 -11.86
CA LEU A 19 -8.05 -8.46 -11.43
C LEU A 19 -7.29 -9.75 -11.73
N HIS A 20 -7.18 -10.61 -10.72
CA HIS A 20 -6.93 -12.02 -10.98
C HIS A 20 -8.14 -12.61 -11.67
N TYR A 21 -7.94 -13.22 -12.84
CA TYR A 21 -9.01 -13.70 -13.67
C TYR A 21 -9.90 -14.71 -12.93
N ASN A 22 -11.05 -14.24 -12.50
CA ASN A 22 -12.21 -15.05 -12.14
C ASN A 22 -13.41 -14.47 -12.90
N PRO A 23 -13.91 -15.15 -13.97
CA PRO A 23 -14.96 -14.62 -14.81
C PRO A 23 -16.24 -14.25 -14.06
N GLU A 24 -16.65 -15.06 -13.09
CA GLU A 24 -17.93 -14.88 -12.38
C GLU A 24 -17.92 -13.61 -11.51
N SER A 25 -16.91 -13.45 -10.67
CA SER A 25 -16.79 -12.26 -9.82
C SER A 25 -16.51 -10.97 -10.63
N PHE A 26 -15.91 -11.11 -11.81
CA PHE A 26 -15.67 -9.99 -12.71
C PHE A 26 -16.97 -9.37 -13.24
N TYR A 27 -17.90 -10.18 -13.70
CA TYR A 27 -19.14 -9.67 -14.31
C TYR A 27 -20.00 -8.91 -13.31
N GLU A 28 -20.10 -9.36 -12.07
CA GLU A 28 -20.86 -8.67 -11.02
C GLU A 28 -20.21 -7.34 -10.63
N PHE A 29 -18.91 -7.34 -10.44
CA PHE A 29 -18.16 -6.15 -10.06
C PHE A 29 -18.12 -5.11 -11.19
N ARG A 30 -18.01 -5.55 -12.45
CA ARG A 30 -17.97 -4.71 -13.62
C ARG A 30 -19.26 -3.95 -13.84
N LYS A 31 -20.43 -4.56 -13.66
CA LYS A 31 -21.74 -3.94 -13.89
C LYS A 31 -21.89 -2.57 -13.21
N GLU A 32 -21.32 -2.43 -12.02
CA GLU A 32 -21.42 -1.20 -11.24
C GLU A 32 -20.48 -0.09 -11.71
N TRP A 33 -19.34 -0.47 -12.35
CA TRP A 33 -18.22 0.45 -12.60
C TRP A 33 -17.75 0.46 -14.06
N GLU A 34 -18.39 -0.28 -14.95
CA GLU A 34 -17.92 -0.54 -16.33
C GLU A 34 -17.68 0.72 -17.14
N TYR A 35 -18.49 1.74 -16.94
CA TYR A 35 -18.51 2.93 -17.78
C TYR A 35 -17.92 4.17 -17.12
N HIS A 36 -17.27 4.03 -15.99
CA HIS A 36 -16.64 5.20 -15.38
C HIS A 36 -15.39 5.60 -16.17
N PRO A 37 -15.29 6.86 -16.65
CA PRO A 37 -14.23 7.28 -17.60
C PRO A 37 -12.83 7.18 -17.01
N ASN A 38 -12.70 7.28 -15.69
CA ASN A 38 -11.42 7.24 -14.99
C ASN A 38 -11.02 5.83 -14.54
N ILE A 39 -11.73 4.77 -14.94
CA ILE A 39 -11.38 3.39 -14.57
C ILE A 39 -10.74 2.66 -15.74
N ARG A 40 -9.59 2.06 -15.48
CA ARG A 40 -8.86 1.18 -16.39
C ARG A 40 -8.84 -0.24 -15.84
N TRP A 41 -9.32 -1.17 -16.62
CA TRP A 41 -9.38 -2.57 -16.24
C TRP A 41 -8.18 -3.32 -16.79
N HIS A 42 -7.47 -4.01 -15.92
CA HIS A 42 -6.35 -4.88 -16.24
C HIS A 42 -6.65 -6.30 -15.79
N PHE A 43 -6.23 -7.24 -16.60
CA PHE A 43 -6.40 -8.66 -16.32
C PHE A 43 -5.03 -9.29 -16.21
N SER A 44 -4.72 -9.85 -15.06
CA SER A 44 -3.54 -10.67 -14.90
C SER A 44 -3.94 -12.13 -14.89
N PHE A 45 -3.31 -12.92 -15.76
CA PHE A 45 -3.34 -14.38 -15.68
C PHE A 45 -2.39 -14.90 -14.60
N ALA A 46 -2.16 -14.10 -13.59
CA ALA A 46 -1.29 -14.40 -12.48
C ALA A 46 -1.85 -15.57 -11.69
N THR A 47 -0.97 -16.43 -11.22
CA THR A 47 -1.34 -17.51 -10.32
C THR A 47 -1.61 -16.96 -8.92
N LYS A 48 -2.18 -17.77 -8.05
CA LYS A 48 -2.41 -17.39 -6.65
C LYS A 48 -1.10 -17.03 -5.93
N GLU A 49 0.00 -17.59 -6.40
CA GLU A 49 1.34 -17.35 -5.88
C GLU A 49 1.90 -15.98 -6.27
N ASP A 50 1.48 -15.43 -7.40
CA ASP A 50 1.92 -14.10 -7.88
C ASP A 50 1.36 -12.94 -7.04
N ARG A 51 0.27 -13.15 -6.32
CA ARG A 51 -0.34 -12.18 -5.38
C ARG A 51 -0.38 -10.75 -5.93
N GLU A 52 0.37 -9.85 -5.30
CA GLU A 52 0.41 -8.41 -5.55
C GLU A 52 1.38 -8.02 -6.68
N HIS A 53 2.27 -8.93 -7.07
CA HIS A 53 3.36 -8.67 -8.02
C HIS A 53 2.89 -8.06 -9.35
N PRO A 54 1.83 -8.54 -10.02
CA PRO A 54 1.39 -7.95 -11.28
C PRO A 54 0.97 -6.48 -11.15
N THR A 55 0.45 -6.08 -9.99
CA THR A 55 0.07 -4.70 -9.72
C THR A 55 1.30 -3.81 -9.56
N TYR A 56 2.34 -4.28 -8.86
CA TYR A 56 3.61 -3.54 -8.77
C TYR A 56 4.30 -3.38 -10.13
N VAL A 57 4.25 -4.43 -10.96
CA VAL A 57 4.74 -4.35 -12.35
C VAL A 57 3.99 -3.27 -13.13
N LEU A 58 2.66 -3.26 -13.04
CA LEU A 58 1.82 -2.26 -13.71
C LEU A 58 2.17 -0.83 -13.24
N MET A 59 2.26 -0.61 -11.93
CA MET A 59 2.63 0.70 -11.36
C MET A 59 3.98 1.19 -11.89
N GLN A 60 4.99 0.34 -11.88
CA GLN A 60 6.31 0.70 -12.36
C GLN A 60 6.35 0.92 -13.88
N GLN A 61 5.68 0.09 -14.66
CA GLN A 61 5.58 0.28 -16.11
C GLN A 61 4.86 1.59 -16.45
N THR A 62 3.81 1.95 -15.73
CA THR A 62 3.14 3.24 -15.88
C THR A 62 4.11 4.39 -15.60
N ALA A 63 4.87 4.31 -14.52
CA ALA A 63 5.87 5.34 -14.20
C ALA A 63 6.99 5.44 -15.24
N LEU A 64 7.42 4.32 -15.81
CA LEU A 64 8.47 4.28 -16.84
C LEU A 64 7.98 4.71 -18.23
N SER A 65 6.67 4.71 -18.48
CA SER A 65 6.09 5.07 -19.78
C SER A 65 5.99 6.58 -20.02
N THR A 66 6.22 7.38 -19.00
CA THR A 66 6.19 8.86 -19.07
C THR A 66 7.29 9.49 -18.23
N ASN A 67 7.67 10.72 -18.59
CA ASN A 67 8.55 11.55 -17.79
C ASN A 67 7.77 12.50 -16.86
N GLU A 68 6.46 12.52 -16.95
CA GLU A 68 5.62 13.36 -16.10
C GLU A 68 5.66 12.85 -14.65
N GLU A 69 5.63 13.79 -13.70
CA GLU A 69 5.48 13.45 -12.29
C GLU A 69 4.00 13.26 -11.96
N PHE A 70 3.73 12.19 -11.25
CA PHE A 70 2.42 11.88 -10.69
C PHE A 70 2.59 11.10 -9.38
N TYR A 71 1.52 11.00 -8.64
CA TYR A 71 1.46 10.20 -7.43
C TYR A 71 0.64 8.93 -7.69
N CYS A 72 1.10 7.82 -7.17
CA CYS A 72 0.48 6.51 -7.33
C CYS A 72 0.10 5.94 -5.96
N LEU A 73 -1.19 5.69 -5.74
CA LEU A 73 -1.68 4.97 -4.57
C LEU A 73 -1.79 3.48 -4.89
N TYR A 74 -1.08 2.67 -4.12
CA TYR A 74 -1.25 1.23 -4.13
C TYR A 74 -2.29 0.81 -3.09
N LEU A 75 -3.25 0.00 -3.52
CA LEU A 75 -4.28 -0.60 -2.67
C LEU A 75 -4.44 -2.07 -2.99
N HIS A 76 -4.67 -2.89 -1.98
CA HIS A 76 -5.05 -4.28 -2.16
C HIS A 76 -6.15 -4.71 -1.18
N GLN A 77 -6.74 -5.88 -1.42
CA GLN A 77 -7.80 -6.43 -0.58
C GLN A 77 -7.25 -7.00 0.74
N LYS A 78 -6.89 -6.13 1.68
CA LYS A 78 -6.42 -6.55 3.00
C LYS A 78 -7.52 -7.26 3.77
N GLY A 79 -7.18 -8.40 4.35
CA GLY A 79 -8.06 -9.11 5.28
C GLY A 79 -9.09 -10.05 4.64
N ILE A 80 -9.16 -10.17 3.30
CA ILE A 80 -10.11 -11.08 2.64
C ILE A 80 -9.94 -12.55 3.10
N THR A 81 -8.71 -12.96 3.39
CA THR A 81 -8.39 -14.30 3.89
C THR A 81 -8.79 -14.53 5.35
N HIS A 82 -9.25 -13.48 6.03
CA HIS A 82 -9.66 -13.50 7.42
C HIS A 82 -11.19 -13.54 7.60
N PHE A 83 -11.95 -13.53 6.51
CA PHE A 83 -13.41 -13.63 6.54
C PHE A 83 -13.85 -14.89 7.28
N GLY A 84 -14.81 -14.77 8.19
CA GLY A 84 -15.30 -15.86 9.05
C GLY A 84 -14.33 -16.32 10.15
N LYS A 85 -13.19 -15.62 10.36
CA LYS A 85 -12.20 -15.94 11.40
C LYS A 85 -12.24 -14.94 12.55
N PRO A 86 -11.70 -15.29 13.75
CA PRO A 86 -11.63 -14.36 14.88
C PRO A 86 -10.93 -13.03 14.56
N SER A 87 -10.03 -13.03 13.59
CA SER A 87 -9.30 -11.83 13.12
C SER A 87 -10.06 -11.00 12.09
N GLU A 88 -11.29 -11.33 11.73
CA GLU A 88 -12.06 -10.59 10.72
C GLU A 88 -12.31 -9.14 11.14
N LEU A 89 -12.83 -8.93 12.35
CA LEU A 89 -13.10 -7.57 12.85
C LEU A 89 -11.82 -6.74 13.02
N PRO A 90 -10.76 -7.22 13.66
CA PRO A 90 -9.48 -6.53 13.69
C PRO A 90 -8.95 -6.16 12.29
N CYS A 91 -8.99 -7.06 11.33
CA CYS A 91 -8.55 -6.79 9.95
C CYS A 91 -9.45 -5.78 9.23
N LYS A 92 -10.75 -5.76 9.53
CA LYS A 92 -11.69 -4.76 9.02
C LYS A 92 -11.34 -3.36 9.55
N ASP A 93 -11.10 -3.23 10.84
CA ASP A 93 -10.70 -1.97 11.47
C ASP A 93 -9.36 -1.49 10.91
N TRP A 94 -8.40 -2.39 10.74
CA TRP A 94 -7.11 -2.07 10.13
C TRP A 94 -7.26 -1.55 8.70
N ARG A 95 -8.09 -2.18 7.88
CA ARG A 95 -8.38 -1.68 6.53
C ARG A 95 -9.04 -0.30 6.59
N GLN A 96 -9.98 -0.09 7.52
CA GLN A 96 -10.63 1.22 7.68
C GLN A 96 -9.65 2.32 8.08
N LEU A 97 -8.66 2.00 8.92
CA LEU A 97 -7.57 2.90 9.27
C LEU A 97 -6.75 3.29 8.03
N MET A 98 -6.33 2.31 7.22
CA MET A 98 -5.59 2.59 5.99
C MET A 98 -6.41 3.42 4.99
N ASP A 99 -7.68 3.08 4.80
CA ASP A 99 -8.59 3.82 3.92
C ASP A 99 -8.79 5.28 4.40
N TRP A 100 -8.90 5.49 5.71
CA TRP A 100 -9.04 6.82 6.28
C TRP A 100 -7.89 7.74 5.90
N PHE A 101 -6.66 7.29 6.07
CA PHE A 101 -5.49 8.09 5.74
C PHE A 101 -5.25 8.18 4.24
N ASN A 102 -5.29 7.07 3.51
CA ASN A 102 -4.87 7.02 2.12
C ASN A 102 -5.95 7.42 1.12
N ILE A 103 -7.25 7.26 1.46
CA ILE A 103 -8.35 7.50 0.53
C ILE A 103 -9.21 8.68 1.00
N VAL A 104 -9.72 8.66 2.25
CA VAL A 104 -10.64 9.71 2.71
C VAL A 104 -9.93 11.05 2.81
N ASN A 105 -8.70 11.04 3.31
CA ASN A 105 -7.86 12.22 3.49
C ASN A 105 -6.74 12.33 2.43
N TRP A 106 -6.97 11.84 1.22
CA TRP A 106 -5.97 11.81 0.15
C TRP A 106 -5.31 13.17 -0.13
N LYS A 107 -6.04 14.27 0.02
CA LYS A 107 -5.51 15.62 -0.17
C LYS A 107 -4.35 15.94 0.79
N GLN A 108 -4.44 15.45 2.03
CA GLN A 108 -3.36 15.61 3.01
C GLN A 108 -2.12 14.81 2.61
N VAL A 109 -2.33 13.63 1.99
CA VAL A 109 -1.23 12.83 1.46
C VAL A 109 -0.55 13.52 0.28
N VAL A 110 -1.33 14.04 -0.66
CA VAL A 110 -0.80 14.80 -1.80
C VAL A 110 -0.03 16.03 -1.32
N ASN A 111 -0.59 16.83 -0.41
CA ASN A 111 0.11 17.97 0.18
C ASN A 111 1.46 17.55 0.80
N LYS A 112 1.51 16.37 1.42
CA LYS A 112 2.75 15.85 2.03
C LYS A 112 3.78 15.45 0.97
N LEU A 113 3.35 14.87 -0.13
CA LEU A 113 4.22 14.54 -1.27
C LEU A 113 4.72 15.80 -1.99
N ASP A 114 3.88 16.85 -2.08
CA ASP A 114 4.21 18.15 -2.69
C ASP A 114 5.32 18.91 -1.95
N GLU A 115 5.63 18.53 -0.68
CA GLU A 115 6.81 19.06 0.02
C GLU A 115 8.13 18.67 -0.68
N GLY A 116 8.12 17.68 -1.58
CA GLY A 116 9.27 17.25 -2.39
C GLY A 116 10.38 16.52 -1.63
N CYS A 117 10.23 16.32 -0.33
CA CYS A 117 11.20 15.61 0.50
C CYS A 117 10.84 14.14 0.76
N TRP A 118 9.65 13.70 0.36
CA TRP A 118 9.14 12.35 0.57
C TRP A 118 8.92 11.61 -0.74
N ASP A 119 9.38 10.37 -0.80
CA ASP A 119 9.19 9.46 -1.95
C ASP A 119 7.94 8.59 -1.77
N THR A 120 7.63 8.27 -0.51
CA THR A 120 6.50 7.43 -0.14
C THR A 120 5.78 8.00 1.08
N VAL A 121 4.44 7.95 1.06
CA VAL A 121 3.60 8.45 2.16
C VAL A 121 2.48 7.45 2.43
N GLY A 122 2.20 7.21 3.70
CA GLY A 122 1.14 6.29 4.11
C GLY A 122 0.86 6.33 5.59
N VAL A 123 0.40 5.21 6.13
CA VAL A 123 0.09 5.02 7.54
C VAL A 123 0.77 3.77 8.07
N LEU A 124 1.07 3.73 9.37
CA LEU A 124 1.73 2.60 10.03
C LEU A 124 3.10 2.26 9.41
N ARG A 125 3.91 3.29 9.13
CA ARG A 125 5.28 3.10 8.68
C ARG A 125 6.08 2.45 9.81
N GLN A 126 6.71 1.34 9.52
CA GLN A 126 7.49 0.56 10.50
C GLN A 126 8.88 0.24 9.96
N ALA A 127 9.87 0.26 10.84
CA ALA A 127 11.15 -0.33 10.55
C ALA A 127 11.08 -1.84 10.81
N SER A 128 11.51 -2.64 9.86
CA SER A 128 11.60 -4.09 10.06
C SER A 128 12.95 -4.47 10.68
N GLY A 129 13.02 -5.65 11.27
CA GLY A 129 14.29 -6.23 11.72
C GLY A 129 15.25 -6.61 10.58
N SER A 130 14.90 -6.32 9.33
CA SER A 130 15.74 -6.60 8.17
C SER A 130 16.46 -5.35 7.67
N TYR A 131 17.64 -5.53 7.05
CA TYR A 131 18.47 -4.43 6.56
C TYR A 131 18.46 -4.41 5.02
N ASN A 132 18.49 -3.22 4.43
CA ASN A 132 18.70 -3.07 3.00
C ASN A 132 20.19 -3.21 2.64
N LYS A 133 20.54 -3.17 1.34
CA LYS A 133 21.92 -3.27 0.85
C LYS A 133 22.87 -2.19 1.41
N LYS A 134 22.36 -1.10 1.93
CA LYS A 134 23.12 -0.01 2.54
C LYS A 134 23.30 -0.20 4.04
N GLY A 135 22.88 -1.34 4.61
CA GLY A 135 22.93 -1.60 6.05
C GLY A 135 21.91 -0.81 6.87
N LYS A 136 20.92 -0.19 6.22
CA LYS A 136 19.81 0.51 6.89
C LYS A 136 18.63 -0.46 7.08
N LEU A 137 17.91 -0.32 8.18
CA LEU A 137 16.67 -1.05 8.42
C LEU A 137 15.72 -0.79 7.25
N ARG A 138 15.13 -1.86 6.74
CA ARG A 138 14.07 -1.76 5.74
C ARG A 138 12.82 -1.22 6.41
N GLU A 139 12.24 -0.25 5.78
CA GLU A 139 10.98 0.33 6.22
C GLU A 139 9.87 -0.12 5.29
N HIS A 140 8.68 -0.28 5.86
CA HIS A 140 7.48 -0.63 5.12
C HIS A 140 6.27 0.04 5.76
N PHE A 141 5.17 0.06 5.04
CA PHE A 141 3.88 0.45 5.59
C PHE A 141 3.10 -0.82 5.95
N SER A 142 2.83 -0.99 7.23
CA SER A 142 2.10 -2.16 7.70
C SER A 142 0.72 -2.21 7.04
N GLY A 143 0.41 -3.35 6.40
CA GLY A 143 -0.79 -3.50 5.59
C GLY A 143 -0.61 -3.19 4.12
N ASN A 144 0.58 -2.72 3.71
CA ASN A 144 1.00 -2.55 2.32
C ASN A 144 0.00 -1.74 1.47
N SER A 145 -0.40 -0.57 2.00
CA SER A 145 -1.25 0.39 1.31
C SER A 145 -0.68 1.78 1.53
N ASN A 146 -0.12 2.37 0.48
CA ASN A 146 0.58 3.65 0.57
C ASN A 146 0.75 4.32 -0.80
N TRP A 147 1.14 5.58 -0.77
CA TRP A 147 1.40 6.41 -1.93
C TRP A 147 2.88 6.42 -2.30
N TYR A 148 3.15 6.60 -3.59
CA TYR A 148 4.47 6.68 -4.20
C TYR A 148 4.56 7.87 -5.14
N THR A 149 5.73 8.49 -5.25
CA THR A 149 6.05 9.39 -6.37
C THR A 149 6.42 8.59 -7.62
N ALA A 150 6.16 9.11 -8.80
CA ALA A 150 6.56 8.46 -10.05
C ALA A 150 8.10 8.37 -10.17
N SER A 151 8.82 9.40 -9.73
CA SER A 151 10.29 9.40 -9.69
C SER A 151 10.84 8.26 -8.84
N PHE A 152 10.24 7.98 -7.68
CA PHE A 152 10.63 6.84 -6.85
C PHE A 152 10.38 5.50 -7.57
N LEU A 153 9.19 5.30 -8.17
CA LEU A 153 8.86 4.08 -8.91
C LEU A 153 9.83 3.83 -10.06
N ARG A 154 10.25 4.90 -10.78
CA ARG A 154 11.27 4.81 -11.84
C ARG A 154 12.64 4.40 -11.31
N SER A 155 13.00 4.84 -10.12
CA SER A 155 14.30 4.54 -9.50
C SER A 155 14.39 3.17 -8.83
N CYS A 156 13.25 2.52 -8.59
CA CYS A 156 13.20 1.20 -7.96
C CYS A 156 13.81 0.11 -8.85
N ILE A 157 14.21 -0.99 -8.22
CA ILE A 157 14.53 -2.21 -8.97
C ILE A 157 13.33 -2.61 -9.81
N PRO A 158 13.53 -3.06 -11.08
CA PRO A 158 12.42 -3.50 -11.89
C PRO A 158 11.57 -4.56 -11.18
N ALA A 159 10.29 -4.28 -11.00
CA ALA A 159 9.37 -5.21 -10.33
C ALA A 159 9.33 -6.58 -11.03
N LEU A 160 9.51 -6.60 -12.37
CA LEU A 160 9.66 -7.84 -13.14
C LEU A 160 10.85 -8.72 -12.74
N LYS A 161 11.87 -8.14 -12.12
CA LYS A 161 13.07 -8.85 -11.64
C LYS A 161 12.93 -9.33 -10.20
N LEU A 162 11.86 -8.97 -9.51
CA LEU A 162 11.58 -9.53 -8.21
C LEU A 162 11.24 -11.00 -8.37
N PRO A 163 11.80 -11.88 -7.51
CA PRO A 163 11.55 -13.31 -7.60
C PRO A 163 10.06 -13.62 -7.47
N ARG A 164 9.57 -14.55 -8.28
CA ARG A 164 8.18 -15.03 -8.22
C ARG A 164 8.01 -16.28 -7.37
N GLU A 165 9.11 -16.92 -6.96
CA GLU A 165 9.09 -18.19 -6.25
C GLU A 165 9.50 -18.06 -4.78
N VAL A 166 8.83 -18.81 -3.93
CA VAL A 166 8.93 -18.81 -2.46
C VAL A 166 10.31 -19.23 -1.92
N ASN A 167 11.16 -19.86 -2.75
CA ASN A 167 12.45 -20.44 -2.34
C ASN A 167 13.67 -19.65 -2.83
N TYR A 168 13.50 -18.36 -3.10
CA TYR A 168 14.63 -17.58 -3.54
C TYR A 168 15.48 -17.16 -2.34
N GLN A 169 16.56 -17.89 -2.10
CA GLN A 169 17.71 -17.32 -1.40
C GLN A 169 18.17 -16.12 -2.24
N SER A 170 17.94 -14.94 -1.72
CA SER A 170 18.24 -13.71 -2.41
C SER A 170 19.69 -13.74 -2.88
N GLN A 171 19.92 -13.83 -4.20
CA GLN A 171 21.24 -13.62 -4.80
C GLN A 171 21.81 -12.22 -4.49
N LEU A 172 21.00 -11.37 -3.89
CA LEU A 172 21.30 -9.99 -3.57
C LEU A 172 21.85 -9.83 -2.14
N ASP A 173 21.57 -10.79 -1.24
CA ASP A 173 22.16 -10.85 0.10
C ASP A 173 22.14 -12.30 0.60
N PRO A 174 23.26 -13.02 0.59
CA PRO A 174 23.34 -14.42 1.03
C PRO A 174 22.98 -14.63 2.51
N ASN A 175 22.93 -13.57 3.30
CA ASN A 175 22.53 -13.62 4.72
C ASN A 175 21.03 -13.40 4.94
N PHE A 176 20.30 -13.19 3.86
CA PHE A 176 18.88 -12.83 3.93
C PHE A 176 17.99 -14.01 3.50
N ASN A 177 17.30 -14.57 4.46
CA ASN A 177 16.25 -15.58 4.25
C ASN A 177 14.94 -14.86 3.88
N HIS A 178 14.80 -14.39 2.61
CA HIS A 178 13.64 -13.66 2.16
C HIS A 178 12.54 -14.56 1.68
N ASN A 179 11.37 -14.28 2.21
CA ASN A 179 10.12 -14.70 1.63
C ASN A 179 9.74 -13.67 0.55
N TYR A 180 9.47 -14.08 -0.68
CA TYR A 180 9.00 -13.22 -1.78
C TYR A 180 7.90 -12.22 -1.38
N LYS A 181 6.99 -12.64 -0.50
CA LYS A 181 5.97 -11.79 0.08
C LYS A 181 6.56 -10.56 0.78
N ASP A 182 7.67 -10.75 1.47
CA ASP A 182 8.31 -9.69 2.24
C ASP A 182 8.97 -8.65 1.33
N ASP A 183 9.49 -9.06 0.16
CA ASP A 183 10.12 -8.14 -0.79
C ASP A 183 9.12 -7.12 -1.37
N LEU A 184 7.87 -7.52 -1.62
CA LEU A 184 6.82 -6.59 -2.06
C LEU A 184 6.34 -5.68 -0.92
N GLU A 185 6.25 -6.19 0.30
CA GLU A 185 5.91 -5.37 1.48
C GLU A 185 7.00 -4.30 1.74
N PHE A 186 8.26 -4.59 1.40
CA PHE A 186 9.39 -3.66 1.54
C PHE A 186 9.67 -2.81 0.30
N TYR A 187 8.85 -2.88 -0.73
CA TYR A 187 9.06 -2.12 -1.96
C TYR A 187 9.10 -0.62 -1.68
N ALA A 188 8.25 -0.13 -0.78
CA ALA A 188 8.21 1.27 -0.37
C ALA A 188 9.51 1.78 0.29
N GLY A 189 10.26 0.90 0.96
CA GLY A 189 11.53 1.23 1.60
C GLY A 189 12.77 0.83 0.79
N TRP A 190 12.61 0.41 -0.47
CA TRP A 190 13.70 -0.19 -1.25
C TRP A 190 14.92 0.72 -1.45
N ASN A 191 14.67 1.98 -1.80
CA ASN A 191 15.74 2.93 -2.14
C ASN A 191 16.11 3.88 -1.01
N GLY A 192 15.46 3.84 0.15
CA GLY A 192 15.84 4.77 1.18
C GLY A 192 14.86 5.02 2.29
N ASP A 193 15.10 6.14 2.87
CA ASP A 193 14.59 6.66 4.11
C ASP A 193 13.60 7.84 3.93
N ARG A 194 13.20 8.13 2.67
CA ARG A 194 12.29 9.24 2.34
C ARG A 194 10.80 8.82 2.38
N GLY A 195 10.43 8.03 3.37
CA GLY A 195 9.04 7.67 3.62
C GLY A 195 8.46 8.44 4.80
N PHE A 196 7.18 8.81 4.72
CA PHE A 196 6.45 9.49 5.78
C PHE A 196 5.22 8.69 6.22
N GLY A 197 5.06 8.50 7.52
CA GLY A 197 3.88 7.84 8.10
C GLY A 197 3.05 8.81 8.94
N PHE A 198 1.81 9.06 8.56
CA PHE A 198 0.90 9.95 9.28
C PHE A 198 0.57 9.46 10.69
N PHE A 199 0.51 8.17 10.87
CA PHE A 199 0.07 7.55 12.11
C PHE A 199 0.88 6.31 12.39
N GLN A 200 1.22 6.11 13.66
CA GLN A 200 1.97 4.95 14.14
C GLN A 200 1.15 4.20 15.18
N SER A 201 1.21 2.88 15.13
CA SER A 201 0.59 2.01 16.13
C SER A 201 1.46 0.79 16.35
N MET A 202 1.64 0.39 17.58
CA MET A 202 2.30 -0.86 17.96
C MET A 202 1.30 -2.01 18.16
N VAL A 203 0.01 -1.75 17.96
CA VAL A 203 -1.07 -2.74 18.14
C VAL A 203 -0.94 -3.86 17.10
N ASN A 204 -1.09 -5.08 17.55
CA ASN A 204 -1.22 -6.22 16.64
C ASN A 204 -2.60 -6.21 15.95
N HIS A 205 -2.68 -5.60 14.78
CA HIS A 205 -3.92 -5.44 14.01
C HIS A 205 -4.55 -6.75 13.50
N TYR A 206 -3.94 -7.90 13.73
CA TYR A 206 -4.58 -9.20 13.50
C TYR A 206 -5.34 -9.71 14.73
N LYS A 207 -5.01 -9.19 15.92
CA LYS A 207 -5.58 -9.67 17.18
C LYS A 207 -6.56 -8.68 17.82
N TYR A 208 -6.26 -7.38 17.68
CA TYR A 208 -6.99 -6.34 18.40
C TYR A 208 -7.71 -5.40 17.44
N GLN A 209 -8.92 -5.02 17.80
CA GLN A 209 -9.68 -4.02 17.10
C GLN A 209 -9.07 -2.63 17.30
N PHE A 210 -9.12 -1.81 16.26
CA PHE A 210 -8.62 -0.45 16.29
C PHE A 210 -9.68 0.48 15.69
N PRO A 211 -10.74 0.82 16.45
CA PRO A 211 -11.91 1.52 15.94
C PRO A 211 -11.61 2.97 15.52
N GLY A 212 -12.42 3.49 14.61
CA GLY A 212 -12.22 4.78 13.97
C GLY A 212 -12.16 5.99 14.91
N ASN A 213 -12.79 5.92 16.09
CA ASN A 213 -12.71 7.00 17.10
C ASN A 213 -11.29 7.25 17.64
N LEU A 214 -10.36 6.31 17.47
CA LEU A 214 -8.97 6.48 17.89
C LEU A 214 -8.16 7.34 16.90
N TYR A 215 -8.60 7.50 15.66
CA TYR A 215 -7.84 8.23 14.63
C TYR A 215 -8.66 9.23 13.81
N ALA A 216 -10.00 9.19 13.84
CA ALA A 216 -10.84 10.02 12.98
C ALA A 216 -10.68 11.53 13.21
N HIS A 217 -10.18 11.93 14.35
CA HIS A 217 -9.91 13.33 14.67
C HIS A 217 -8.52 13.82 14.24
N PHE A 218 -7.67 12.94 13.72
CA PHE A 218 -6.25 13.19 13.50
C PHE A 218 -5.97 14.43 12.63
N PHE A 219 -6.77 14.68 11.59
CA PHE A 219 -6.63 15.85 10.73
C PHE A 219 -7.49 17.05 11.13
N ASN A 220 -8.35 16.89 12.14
CA ASN A 220 -9.26 17.96 12.58
C ASN A 220 -8.66 18.85 13.67
N GLU A 221 -7.56 18.42 14.28
CA GLU A 221 -6.84 19.20 15.30
C GLU A 221 -5.54 19.74 14.70
N PRO A 222 -5.21 21.04 14.89
CA PRO A 222 -3.91 21.59 14.52
C PRO A 222 -2.86 21.01 15.48
N ARG A 223 -2.35 19.82 15.19
CA ARG A 223 -1.25 19.21 15.92
C ARG A 223 0.00 19.29 15.08
N GLU A 224 1.07 19.76 15.69
CA GLU A 224 2.40 19.38 15.23
C GLU A 224 2.44 17.84 15.24
N PHE A 225 2.80 17.24 14.10
CA PHE A 225 2.87 15.79 13.95
C PHE A 225 3.98 15.26 14.87
N THR A 226 3.67 15.09 16.12
CA THR A 226 4.51 14.32 17.03
C THR A 226 4.26 12.85 16.69
N ASN A 227 5.32 12.07 16.58
CA ASN A 227 5.29 10.60 16.46
C ASN A 227 4.63 10.01 17.72
N GLN A 228 3.30 10.12 17.83
CA GLN A 228 2.57 9.46 18.92
C GLN A 228 2.55 7.97 18.63
N VAL A 229 3.42 7.26 19.31
CA VAL A 229 3.42 5.80 19.36
C VAL A 229 2.34 5.39 20.37
N TRP A 230 1.26 4.79 19.88
CA TRP A 230 0.27 4.16 20.74
C TRP A 230 0.81 2.79 21.15
N GLY A 231 1.06 2.62 22.45
CA GLY A 231 1.50 1.35 23.00
C GLY A 231 0.43 0.26 22.88
N ASP A 232 0.86 -0.99 22.96
CA ASP A 232 -0.03 -2.16 23.08
C ASP A 232 -0.84 -2.00 24.39
N PRO A 233 -2.16 -1.97 24.37
CA PRO A 233 -2.93 -2.07 25.60
C PRO A 233 -2.70 -3.48 26.17
N HIS A 234 -2.07 -3.54 27.33
CA HIS A 234 -1.78 -4.75 28.09
C HIS A 234 -3.01 -5.61 28.34
#